data_ccc24521cc5243250e492cf3ac9db864
#
_entry.id   ccc24521cc5243250e492cf3ac9db864
#
_cell.length_a   1.000
_cell.length_b   1.000
_cell.length_c   1.000
_cell.angle_alpha   90.00
_cell.angle_beta   90.00
_cell.angle_gamma   90.00
#
_symmetry.space_group_name_H-M   'P 1'
#
loop_
_entity.id
_entity.type
_entity.pdbx_description
1 polymer ?
#
loop_
_entity_poly.entity_id
_entity_poly.type
_entity_poly.pdbx_seq_one_letter_code
_entity_poly.pdbx_strand_id
1 'polypeptide(L)'
;LYLACLRGGIIYTPLNTSYTLSEVEYFIENIKPKLFVCSPERLKKISLTCEKLDIPNYRALGTSQDDPFLEEILGLEQDNKIEQCYEDDTAAILFTSGTTGKSKGAMITHGNLSSNAFALKQSWGFTRNDTLLHALPIFHVHGLFVALHTALLSASKIIFLEKFDISQVNESLKEASVMMGVPTFYNRLISEEGFDKNIYAGVRLFISGSAPLTEKTFSEFKDKTDHSILERYGMTETGMITSNPLLGDRIEGTVGFSLPDIEIRARKDNKILPSNEKGVIEVRGPNVFKGYWQMEEKTKEDFTEDGFFITGDIGQIDDDGRLTLSGRSGDMIISGGYNVYPKEIEIILNTINGIKESAVIGAKHEDFGECPIAILVSEDSNNLVSDDYINSLLQESLAKYKIPKSYIWINSLPVNAMGKVQKKDLRNKYDKILLG
;
A
#
# COMPACT_ATOMS: atom_id res chain seq x y z
N LEU A 1 -0.75 2.20 -22.74
CA LEU A 1 -1.36 0.86 -22.75
C LEU A 1 -2.59 0.78 -21.84
N TYR A 2 -2.49 1.11 -20.54
CA TYR A 2 -3.60 0.97 -19.61
C TYR A 2 -4.89 1.65 -20.06
N LEU A 3 -4.83 2.93 -20.44
CA LEU A 3 -6.03 3.66 -20.93
C LEU A 3 -6.56 3.08 -22.24
N ALA A 4 -5.70 2.54 -23.10
CA ALA A 4 -6.12 1.83 -24.31
C ALA A 4 -6.86 0.53 -23.96
N CYS A 5 -6.39 -0.22 -22.98
CA CYS A 5 -7.09 -1.42 -22.49
C CYS A 5 -8.49 -1.07 -21.95
N LEU A 6 -8.63 -0.01 -21.15
CA LEU A 6 -9.93 0.43 -20.65
C LEU A 6 -10.90 0.80 -21.79
N ARG A 7 -10.42 1.51 -22.83
CA ARG A 7 -11.23 1.86 -24.00
C ARG A 7 -11.65 0.66 -24.82
N GLY A 8 -10.78 -0.34 -24.91
CA GLY A 8 -11.01 -1.55 -25.71
C GLY A 8 -11.69 -2.69 -24.96
N GLY A 9 -12.10 -2.50 -23.71
CA GLY A 9 -12.69 -3.56 -22.88
C GLY A 9 -11.72 -4.71 -22.59
N ILE A 10 -10.40 -4.43 -22.54
CA ILE A 10 -9.34 -5.39 -22.37
C ILE A 10 -8.87 -5.38 -20.91
N ILE A 11 -8.80 -6.56 -20.29
CA ILE A 11 -8.31 -6.71 -18.92
C ILE A 11 -6.81 -6.39 -18.88
N TYR A 12 -6.42 -5.42 -18.06
CA TYR A 12 -5.05 -4.99 -17.88
C TYR A 12 -4.43 -5.63 -16.62
N THR A 13 -3.24 -6.22 -16.76
CA THR A 13 -2.51 -6.81 -15.63
C THR A 13 -1.13 -6.17 -15.51
N PRO A 14 -0.94 -5.17 -14.63
CA PRO A 14 0.36 -4.57 -14.39
C PRO A 14 1.22 -5.49 -13.53
N LEU A 15 2.49 -5.63 -13.91
CA LEU A 15 3.49 -6.38 -13.15
C LEU A 15 4.63 -5.47 -12.70
N ASN A 16 5.15 -5.74 -11.50
CA ASN A 16 6.35 -5.05 -11.02
C ASN A 16 7.54 -5.38 -11.91
N THR A 17 8.21 -4.35 -12.40
CA THR A 17 9.40 -4.49 -13.27
C THR A 17 10.58 -5.18 -12.57
N SER A 18 10.58 -5.25 -11.24
CA SER A 18 11.60 -5.94 -10.44
C SER A 18 11.33 -7.44 -10.25
N TYR A 19 10.19 -7.97 -10.70
CA TYR A 19 9.91 -9.40 -10.58
C TYR A 19 10.94 -10.26 -11.32
N THR A 20 11.32 -11.37 -10.69
CA THR A 20 12.17 -12.39 -11.27
C THR A 20 11.48 -13.10 -12.44
N LEU A 21 12.23 -13.81 -13.26
CA LEU A 21 11.62 -14.57 -14.37
C LEU A 21 10.65 -15.65 -13.89
N SER A 22 10.95 -16.32 -12.78
CA SER A 22 10.08 -17.35 -12.20
C SER A 22 8.76 -16.77 -11.70
N GLU A 23 8.77 -15.55 -11.12
CA GLU A 23 7.54 -14.86 -10.73
C GLU A 23 6.72 -14.46 -11.97
N VAL A 24 7.39 -13.92 -12.98
CA VAL A 24 6.72 -13.57 -14.26
C VAL A 24 6.13 -14.80 -14.95
N GLU A 25 6.84 -15.94 -14.97
CA GLU A 25 6.32 -17.21 -15.49
C GLU A 25 5.05 -17.63 -14.78
N TYR A 26 5.03 -17.57 -13.44
CA TYR A 26 3.84 -17.85 -12.63
C TYR A 26 2.64 -16.96 -13.03
N PHE A 27 2.86 -15.64 -13.23
CA PHE A 27 1.77 -14.74 -13.61
C PHE A 27 1.28 -15.02 -15.04
N ILE A 28 2.19 -15.31 -15.99
CA ILE A 28 1.81 -15.66 -17.36
C ILE A 28 1.01 -16.96 -17.39
N GLU A 29 1.42 -18.00 -16.66
CA GLU A 29 0.68 -19.26 -16.53
C GLU A 29 -0.72 -19.06 -15.97
N ASN A 30 -0.85 -18.19 -14.97
CA ASN A 30 -2.11 -17.94 -14.27
C ASN A 30 -3.10 -17.14 -15.13
N ILE A 31 -2.63 -16.08 -15.82
CA ILE A 31 -3.47 -15.17 -16.60
C ILE A 31 -3.67 -15.63 -18.04
N LYS A 32 -2.65 -16.27 -18.65
CA LYS A 32 -2.59 -16.60 -20.09
C LYS A 32 -2.94 -15.39 -20.98
N PRO A 33 -2.13 -14.32 -20.92
CA PRO A 33 -2.44 -13.07 -21.58
C PRO A 33 -2.46 -13.24 -23.12
N LYS A 34 -3.29 -12.47 -23.81
CA LYS A 34 -3.31 -12.40 -25.27
C LYS A 34 -2.14 -11.58 -25.84
N LEU A 35 -1.64 -10.64 -25.05
CA LEU A 35 -0.47 -9.83 -25.37
C LEU A 35 0.33 -9.62 -24.08
N PHE A 36 1.64 -9.89 -24.15
CA PHE A 36 2.59 -9.57 -23.10
C PHE A 36 3.53 -8.46 -23.58
N VAL A 37 3.66 -7.38 -22.78
CA VAL A 37 4.55 -6.27 -23.09
C VAL A 37 5.58 -6.12 -22.00
N CYS A 38 6.87 -6.00 -22.37
CA CYS A 38 7.97 -5.80 -21.44
C CYS A 38 8.98 -4.77 -21.97
N SER A 39 9.96 -4.42 -21.16
CA SER A 39 11.07 -3.59 -21.62
C SER A 39 11.98 -4.35 -22.61
N PRO A 40 12.68 -3.64 -23.52
CA PRO A 40 13.51 -4.27 -24.55
C PRO A 40 14.58 -5.22 -23.99
N GLU A 41 15.23 -4.86 -22.91
CA GLU A 41 16.28 -5.67 -22.27
C GLU A 41 15.77 -7.00 -21.68
N ARG A 42 14.46 -7.10 -21.40
CA ARG A 42 13.83 -8.33 -20.90
C ARG A 42 13.27 -9.22 -22.00
N LEU A 43 13.04 -8.68 -23.21
CA LEU A 43 12.34 -9.36 -24.30
C LEU A 43 12.92 -10.75 -24.59
N LYS A 44 14.24 -10.86 -24.74
CA LYS A 44 14.90 -12.15 -25.06
C LYS A 44 14.62 -13.27 -24.06
N LYS A 45 14.47 -12.93 -22.78
CA LYS A 45 14.18 -13.91 -21.72
C LYS A 45 12.69 -14.20 -21.64
N ILE A 46 11.87 -13.18 -21.80
CA ILE A 46 10.41 -13.29 -21.76
C ILE A 46 9.86 -14.04 -22.98
N SER A 47 10.44 -13.86 -24.18
CA SER A 47 10.00 -14.57 -25.37
C SER A 47 10.06 -16.09 -25.20
N LEU A 48 11.13 -16.61 -24.58
CA LEU A 48 11.26 -18.05 -24.30
C LEU A 48 10.14 -18.55 -23.35
N THR A 49 9.79 -17.74 -22.35
CA THR A 49 8.69 -18.08 -21.44
C THR A 49 7.34 -18.02 -22.17
N CYS A 50 7.11 -17.00 -23.00
CA CYS A 50 5.88 -16.87 -23.79
C CYS A 50 5.73 -18.03 -24.79
N GLU A 51 6.79 -18.39 -25.48
CA GLU A 51 6.80 -19.54 -26.42
C GLU A 51 6.49 -20.86 -25.69
N LYS A 52 7.13 -21.09 -24.53
CA LYS A 52 6.88 -22.27 -23.68
C LYS A 52 5.43 -22.39 -23.24
N LEU A 53 4.78 -21.25 -22.99
CA LEU A 53 3.42 -21.17 -22.44
C LEU A 53 2.34 -20.85 -23.51
N ASP A 54 2.70 -20.95 -24.79
CA ASP A 54 1.80 -20.70 -25.93
C ASP A 54 1.12 -19.31 -25.90
N ILE A 55 1.85 -18.27 -25.45
CA ILE A 55 1.35 -16.90 -25.50
C ILE A 55 1.52 -16.34 -26.92
N PRO A 56 0.41 -15.96 -27.58
CA PRO A 56 0.43 -15.70 -29.03
C PRO A 56 1.19 -14.42 -29.41
N ASN A 57 1.20 -13.42 -28.54
CA ASN A 57 1.81 -12.14 -28.83
C ASN A 57 2.64 -11.63 -27.64
N TYR A 58 3.88 -11.25 -27.92
CA TYR A 58 4.75 -10.56 -26.98
C TYR A 58 5.53 -9.46 -27.69
N ARG A 59 5.68 -8.30 -27.03
CA ARG A 59 6.33 -7.11 -27.60
C ARG A 59 7.25 -6.46 -26.58
N ALA A 60 8.27 -5.80 -27.06
CA ALA A 60 9.03 -4.84 -26.28
C ALA A 60 8.41 -3.45 -26.46
N LEU A 61 8.42 -2.66 -25.39
CA LEU A 61 8.12 -1.23 -25.42
C LEU A 61 9.23 -0.51 -24.66
N GLY A 62 10.02 0.27 -25.38
CA GLY A 62 11.08 1.10 -24.84
C GLY A 62 10.62 2.54 -24.60
N THR A 63 11.59 3.41 -24.32
CA THR A 63 11.38 4.84 -24.09
C THR A 63 11.76 5.70 -25.30
N SER A 64 12.32 5.09 -26.34
CA SER A 64 12.67 5.79 -27.59
C SER A 64 11.43 6.12 -28.41
N GLN A 65 11.48 7.26 -29.10
CA GLN A 65 10.46 7.60 -30.11
C GLN A 65 10.50 6.66 -31.32
N ASP A 66 11.65 6.05 -31.60
CA ASP A 66 11.87 5.09 -32.68
C ASP A 66 11.67 3.63 -32.22
N ASP A 67 10.81 3.40 -31.22
CA ASP A 67 10.51 2.06 -30.73
C ASP A 67 9.69 1.29 -31.77
N PRO A 68 10.12 0.06 -32.21
CA PRO A 68 9.46 -0.68 -33.26
C PRO A 68 7.99 -1.03 -32.95
N PHE A 69 7.64 -1.27 -31.69
CA PHE A 69 6.25 -1.53 -31.32
C PHE A 69 5.40 -0.26 -31.38
N LEU A 70 5.97 0.88 -31.02
CA LEU A 70 5.31 2.17 -31.17
C LEU A 70 5.10 2.50 -32.65
N GLU A 71 6.08 2.26 -33.53
CA GLU A 71 5.93 2.41 -34.97
C GLU A 71 4.86 1.48 -35.55
N GLU A 72 4.82 0.21 -35.11
CA GLU A 72 3.76 -0.75 -35.48
C GLU A 72 2.38 -0.21 -35.11
N ILE A 73 2.20 0.31 -33.89
CA ILE A 73 0.92 0.89 -33.43
C ILE A 73 0.54 2.15 -34.20
N LEU A 74 1.48 3.05 -34.46
CA LEU A 74 1.23 4.30 -35.17
C LEU A 74 0.92 4.07 -36.67
N GLY A 75 1.36 2.95 -37.22
CA GLY A 75 1.04 2.50 -38.58
C GLY A 75 -0.35 1.89 -38.73
N LEU A 76 -1.04 1.58 -37.65
CA LEU A 76 -2.39 1.04 -37.71
C LEU A 76 -3.43 2.14 -38.01
N GLU A 77 -4.54 1.74 -38.65
CA GLU A 77 -5.69 2.61 -38.79
C GLU A 77 -6.27 2.99 -37.41
N GLN A 78 -6.52 4.29 -37.21
CA GLN A 78 -7.05 4.77 -35.93
C GLN A 78 -8.50 4.33 -35.76
N ASP A 79 -8.77 3.52 -34.75
CA ASP A 79 -10.12 3.19 -34.31
C ASP A 79 -10.54 4.09 -33.13
N ASN A 80 -11.53 4.93 -33.34
CA ASN A 80 -12.11 5.80 -32.32
C ASN A 80 -13.23 5.13 -31.53
N LYS A 81 -13.55 3.87 -31.80
CA LYS A 81 -14.57 3.11 -31.09
C LYS A 81 -14.16 2.93 -29.63
N ILE A 82 -15.12 3.15 -28.74
CA ILE A 82 -15.01 2.76 -27.33
C ILE A 82 -15.85 1.51 -27.18
N GLU A 83 -15.23 0.42 -26.69
CA GLU A 83 -15.98 -0.79 -26.42
C GLU A 83 -16.93 -0.57 -25.25
N GLN A 84 -18.15 -1.06 -25.35
CA GLN A 84 -19.12 -0.93 -24.29
C GLN A 84 -18.79 -1.94 -23.19
N CYS A 85 -18.46 -1.44 -22.01
CA CYS A 85 -18.23 -2.23 -20.80
C CYS A 85 -19.31 -1.94 -19.77
N TYR A 86 -19.65 -2.95 -18.97
CA TYR A 86 -20.55 -2.83 -17.83
C TYR A 86 -19.76 -2.64 -16.53
N GLU A 87 -20.43 -2.17 -15.49
CA GLU A 87 -19.80 -1.92 -14.19
C GLU A 87 -19.15 -3.18 -13.61
N ASP A 88 -19.74 -4.37 -13.85
CA ASP A 88 -19.26 -5.67 -13.37
C ASP A 88 -18.16 -6.31 -14.23
N ASP A 89 -17.86 -5.72 -15.39
CA ASP A 89 -16.78 -6.22 -16.24
C ASP A 89 -15.42 -5.98 -15.58
N THR A 90 -14.57 -7.00 -15.61
CA THR A 90 -13.22 -6.89 -15.06
C THR A 90 -12.35 -5.99 -15.94
N ALA A 91 -11.88 -4.88 -15.39
CA ALA A 91 -11.01 -3.92 -16.05
C ALA A 91 -9.52 -4.23 -15.84
N ALA A 92 -9.18 -4.77 -14.66
CA ALA A 92 -7.80 -5.11 -14.32
C ALA A 92 -7.72 -6.31 -13.36
N ILE A 93 -6.58 -7.02 -13.42
CA ILE A 93 -6.21 -8.03 -12.44
C ILE A 93 -4.88 -7.64 -11.83
N LEU A 94 -4.86 -7.38 -10.51
CA LEU A 94 -3.65 -7.03 -9.78
C LEU A 94 -3.26 -8.17 -8.84
N PHE A 95 -2.01 -8.59 -8.94
CA PHE A 95 -1.48 -9.62 -8.05
C PHE A 95 -1.08 -9.05 -6.70
N THR A 96 -1.59 -9.67 -5.63
CA THR A 96 -1.28 -9.33 -4.24
C THR A 96 -0.48 -10.47 -3.60
N SER A 97 0.48 -10.12 -2.74
CA SER A 97 1.22 -11.10 -1.95
C SER A 97 0.29 -11.69 -0.87
N GLY A 98 -0.23 -12.89 -1.11
CA GLY A 98 -1.07 -13.60 -0.14
C GLY A 98 -0.28 -14.08 1.07
N THR A 99 -0.95 -14.25 2.21
CA THR A 99 -0.41 -14.89 3.43
C THR A 99 -0.01 -16.36 3.19
N THR A 100 -0.59 -17.02 2.19
CA THR A 100 -0.38 -18.44 1.82
C THR A 100 0.85 -18.70 0.94
N GLY A 101 1.61 -17.67 0.59
CA GLY A 101 2.87 -17.81 -0.17
C GLY A 101 2.77 -17.62 -1.68
N LYS A 102 1.64 -17.86 -2.33
CA LYS A 102 1.42 -17.57 -3.76
C LYS A 102 0.61 -16.29 -3.91
N SER A 103 0.99 -15.44 -4.87
CA SER A 103 0.26 -14.22 -5.18
C SER A 103 -1.14 -14.55 -5.73
N LYS A 104 -2.15 -13.78 -5.32
CA LYS A 104 -3.55 -13.90 -5.76
C LYS A 104 -3.89 -12.75 -6.70
N GLY A 105 -4.56 -13.01 -7.81
CA GLY A 105 -5.00 -11.99 -8.76
C GLY A 105 -6.36 -11.41 -8.34
N ALA A 106 -6.38 -10.19 -7.81
CA ALA A 106 -7.61 -9.48 -7.48
C ALA A 106 -8.27 -8.92 -8.75
N MET A 107 -9.51 -9.30 -9.02
CA MET A 107 -10.30 -8.82 -10.16
C MET A 107 -10.97 -7.48 -9.82
N ILE A 108 -10.48 -6.42 -10.44
CA ILE A 108 -11.00 -5.05 -10.25
C ILE A 108 -11.89 -4.71 -11.43
N THR A 109 -13.13 -4.34 -11.17
CA THR A 109 -14.11 -4.03 -12.23
C THR A 109 -14.08 -2.55 -12.64
N HIS A 110 -14.71 -2.22 -13.77
CA HIS A 110 -14.90 -0.84 -14.19
C HIS A 110 -15.69 -0.04 -13.14
N GLY A 111 -16.70 -0.66 -12.51
CA GLY A 111 -17.46 -0.07 -11.41
C GLY A 111 -16.61 0.23 -10.19
N ASN A 112 -15.74 -0.72 -9.77
CA ASN A 112 -14.83 -0.48 -8.64
C ASN A 112 -13.89 0.71 -8.89
N LEU A 113 -13.33 0.79 -10.12
CA LEU A 113 -12.42 1.88 -10.48
C LEU A 113 -13.14 3.23 -10.50
N SER A 114 -14.33 3.31 -11.12
CA SER A 114 -15.06 4.56 -11.24
C SER A 114 -15.59 5.04 -9.89
N SER A 115 -16.24 4.19 -9.10
CA SER A 115 -16.78 4.55 -7.78
C SER A 115 -15.68 5.09 -6.86
N ASN A 116 -14.54 4.41 -6.78
CA ASN A 116 -13.44 4.85 -5.94
C ASN A 116 -12.84 6.18 -6.44
N ALA A 117 -12.65 6.36 -7.75
CA ALA A 117 -12.15 7.60 -8.32
C ALA A 117 -13.08 8.80 -8.05
N PHE A 118 -14.40 8.62 -8.16
CA PHE A 118 -15.38 9.66 -7.84
C PHE A 118 -15.36 10.00 -6.34
N ALA A 119 -15.36 9.01 -5.47
CA ALA A 119 -15.28 9.19 -4.03
C ALA A 119 -14.02 9.97 -3.63
N LEU A 120 -12.85 9.64 -4.20
CA LEU A 120 -11.59 10.33 -3.92
C LEU A 120 -11.56 11.75 -4.48
N LYS A 121 -12.04 11.97 -5.71
CA LYS A 121 -12.16 13.31 -6.27
C LYS A 121 -12.98 14.22 -5.35
N GLN A 122 -14.13 13.74 -4.87
CA GLN A 122 -14.98 14.48 -3.96
C GLN A 122 -14.30 14.72 -2.61
N SER A 123 -13.80 13.66 -1.97
CA SER A 123 -13.23 13.71 -0.62
C SER A 123 -11.97 14.56 -0.53
N TRP A 124 -11.16 14.61 -1.59
CA TRP A 124 -9.92 15.39 -1.64
C TRP A 124 -10.05 16.71 -2.39
N GLY A 125 -11.25 17.03 -2.88
CA GLY A 125 -11.56 18.28 -3.56
C GLY A 125 -10.70 18.52 -4.81
N PHE A 126 -10.43 17.46 -5.59
CA PHE A 126 -9.65 17.59 -6.81
C PHE A 126 -10.41 18.36 -7.89
N THR A 127 -9.72 19.30 -8.53
CA THR A 127 -10.25 20.16 -9.60
C THR A 127 -9.27 20.22 -10.76
N ARG A 128 -9.71 20.79 -11.89
CA ARG A 128 -8.86 21.03 -13.06
C ARG A 128 -7.67 21.98 -12.80
N ASN A 129 -7.74 22.74 -11.73
CA ASN A 129 -6.68 23.69 -11.35
C ASN A 129 -5.55 22.99 -10.55
N ASP A 130 -5.71 21.72 -10.19
CA ASP A 130 -4.69 21.00 -9.49
C ASP A 130 -3.59 20.51 -10.41
N THR A 131 -2.39 20.43 -9.85
CA THR A 131 -1.23 19.79 -10.46
C THR A 131 -0.77 18.68 -9.52
N LEU A 132 -0.98 17.43 -9.93
CA LEU A 132 -0.52 16.26 -9.19
C LEU A 132 0.96 15.99 -9.48
N LEU A 133 1.80 15.98 -8.44
CA LEU A 133 3.13 15.40 -8.52
C LEU A 133 3.03 13.89 -8.31
N HIS A 134 3.36 13.12 -9.34
CA HIS A 134 3.26 11.68 -9.38
C HIS A 134 4.62 11.01 -9.52
N ALA A 135 5.10 10.39 -8.45
CA ALA A 135 6.35 9.61 -8.40
C ALA A 135 6.12 8.17 -7.90
N LEU A 136 4.85 7.71 -7.85
CA LEU A 136 4.47 6.39 -7.38
C LEU A 136 4.53 5.35 -8.50
N PRO A 137 4.86 4.09 -8.19
CA PRO A 137 4.85 3.01 -9.18
C PRO A 137 3.46 2.77 -9.77
N ILE A 138 3.35 2.76 -11.11
CA ILE A 138 2.08 2.53 -11.83
C ILE A 138 1.70 1.04 -12.01
N PHE A 139 2.42 0.14 -11.38
CA PHE A 139 2.00 -1.26 -11.25
C PHE A 139 1.24 -1.53 -9.95
N HIS A 140 1.06 -0.51 -9.12
CA HIS A 140 0.36 -0.56 -7.84
C HIS A 140 -0.93 0.27 -7.87
N VAL A 141 -1.96 -0.18 -7.11
CA VAL A 141 -3.24 0.53 -6.94
C VAL A 141 -3.02 2.00 -6.62
N HIS A 142 -2.12 2.34 -5.69
CA HIS A 142 -1.88 3.72 -5.27
C HIS A 142 -1.46 4.62 -6.44
N GLY A 143 -0.48 4.20 -7.22
CA GLY A 143 0.00 4.99 -8.35
C GLY A 143 -0.98 4.96 -9.53
N LEU A 144 -1.45 3.77 -9.91
CA LEU A 144 -2.24 3.59 -11.12
C LEU A 144 -3.71 4.02 -10.96
N PHE A 145 -4.39 3.55 -9.90
CA PHE A 145 -5.82 3.77 -9.77
C PHE A 145 -6.16 4.96 -8.88
N VAL A 146 -5.46 5.12 -7.75
CA VAL A 146 -5.76 6.22 -6.83
C VAL A 146 -5.25 7.56 -7.40
N ALA A 147 -3.96 7.66 -7.67
CA ALA A 147 -3.35 8.93 -8.08
C ALA A 147 -3.76 9.35 -9.50
N LEU A 148 -3.56 8.47 -10.50
CA LEU A 148 -3.85 8.84 -11.89
C LEU A 148 -5.34 8.99 -12.16
N HIS A 149 -6.21 8.08 -11.67
CA HIS A 149 -7.65 8.22 -11.94
C HIS A 149 -8.23 9.49 -11.33
N THR A 150 -7.86 9.83 -10.09
CA THR A 150 -8.34 11.05 -9.44
C THR A 150 -7.94 12.29 -10.22
N ALA A 151 -6.69 12.35 -10.70
CA ALA A 151 -6.20 13.47 -11.50
C ALA A 151 -6.86 13.53 -12.89
N LEU A 152 -6.94 12.38 -13.60
CA LEU A 152 -7.54 12.31 -14.93
C LEU A 152 -9.03 12.66 -14.89
N LEU A 153 -9.80 12.12 -13.93
CA LEU A 153 -11.21 12.40 -13.74
C LEU A 153 -11.47 13.89 -13.43
N SER A 154 -10.49 14.57 -12.83
CA SER A 154 -10.57 15.99 -12.50
C SER A 154 -10.04 16.90 -13.60
N ALA A 155 -9.51 16.32 -14.70
CA ALA A 155 -8.78 17.03 -15.75
C ALA A 155 -7.62 17.88 -15.19
N SER A 156 -6.97 17.37 -14.13
CA SER A 156 -5.81 18.00 -13.47
C SER A 156 -4.54 17.82 -14.31
N LYS A 157 -3.59 18.74 -14.18
CA LYS A 157 -2.23 18.56 -14.70
C LYS A 157 -1.53 17.46 -13.88
N ILE A 158 -0.67 16.67 -14.52
CA ILE A 158 0.16 15.66 -13.87
C ILE A 158 1.62 15.92 -14.22
N ILE A 159 2.46 16.11 -13.20
CA ILE A 159 3.92 16.08 -13.32
C ILE A 159 4.32 14.63 -13.04
N PHE A 160 4.70 13.90 -14.08
CA PHE A 160 4.98 12.48 -14.01
C PHE A 160 6.48 12.22 -13.89
N LEU A 161 6.93 11.69 -12.76
CA LEU A 161 8.30 11.25 -12.54
C LEU A 161 8.36 9.72 -12.64
N GLU A 162 9.40 9.20 -13.26
CA GLU A 162 9.59 7.74 -13.40
C GLU A 162 9.72 7.03 -12.05
N LYS A 163 10.37 7.70 -11.09
CA LYS A 163 10.58 7.23 -9.72
C LYS A 163 10.72 8.41 -8.77
N PHE A 164 10.66 8.12 -7.46
CA PHE A 164 10.99 9.11 -6.46
C PHE A 164 12.49 9.41 -6.47
N ASP A 165 12.81 10.62 -6.86
CA ASP A 165 14.15 11.23 -6.76
C ASP A 165 13.98 12.57 -6.04
N ILE A 166 14.70 12.77 -4.94
CA ILE A 166 14.45 13.90 -4.04
C ILE A 166 14.66 15.26 -4.71
N SER A 167 15.69 15.37 -5.57
CA SER A 167 16.00 16.63 -6.27
C SER A 167 14.91 16.95 -7.30
N GLN A 168 14.46 15.96 -8.08
CA GLN A 168 13.38 16.12 -9.05
C GLN A 168 12.04 16.42 -8.37
N VAL A 169 11.77 15.77 -7.24
CA VAL A 169 10.56 16.00 -6.45
C VAL A 169 10.54 17.43 -5.91
N ASN A 170 11.63 17.90 -5.29
CA ASN A 170 11.71 19.27 -4.77
C ASN A 170 11.57 20.34 -5.86
N GLU A 171 12.14 20.11 -7.04
CA GLU A 171 11.95 21.01 -8.17
C GLU A 171 10.49 21.02 -8.64
N SER A 172 9.88 19.83 -8.72
CA SER A 172 8.49 19.67 -9.16
C SER A 172 7.46 20.19 -8.15
N LEU A 173 7.77 20.17 -6.85
CA LEU A 173 6.88 20.70 -5.79
C LEU A 173 6.63 22.20 -5.94
N LYS A 174 7.52 22.95 -6.57
CA LYS A 174 7.32 24.38 -6.85
C LYS A 174 6.12 24.67 -7.77
N GLU A 175 5.74 23.69 -8.61
CA GLU A 175 4.60 23.79 -9.52
C GLU A 175 3.42 22.91 -9.11
N ALA A 176 3.61 21.98 -8.17
CA ALA A 176 2.58 21.04 -7.76
C ALA A 176 1.63 21.64 -6.72
N SER A 177 0.34 21.31 -6.80
CA SER A 177 -0.63 21.63 -5.77
C SER A 177 -0.97 20.42 -4.88
N VAL A 178 -0.70 19.21 -5.36
CA VAL A 178 -0.96 17.95 -4.64
C VAL A 178 0.20 16.99 -4.84
N MET A 179 0.61 16.32 -3.77
CA MET A 179 1.54 15.20 -3.82
C MET A 179 0.94 13.99 -3.12
N MET A 180 1.01 12.83 -3.77
CA MET A 180 0.70 11.54 -3.15
C MET A 180 1.98 10.73 -2.98
N GLY A 181 2.16 10.16 -1.79
CA GLY A 181 3.36 9.41 -1.45
C GLY A 181 3.12 8.27 -0.47
N VAL A 182 4.17 7.52 -0.24
CA VAL A 182 4.29 6.56 0.85
C VAL A 182 5.06 7.21 2.00
N PRO A 183 4.96 6.72 3.25
CA PRO A 183 5.64 7.33 4.40
C PRO A 183 7.13 7.59 4.20
N THR A 184 7.83 6.68 3.52
CA THR A 184 9.27 6.84 3.22
C THR A 184 9.59 8.03 2.33
N PHE A 185 8.66 8.49 1.48
CA PHE A 185 8.87 9.71 0.69
C PHE A 185 8.92 10.92 1.62
N TYR A 186 7.99 11.03 2.55
CA TYR A 186 7.92 12.14 3.51
C TYR A 186 9.14 12.15 4.44
N ASN A 187 9.57 10.98 4.93
CA ASN A 187 10.80 10.87 5.72
C ASN A 187 12.02 11.39 4.97
N ARG A 188 12.17 11.03 3.68
CA ARG A 188 13.29 11.50 2.86
C ARG A 188 13.23 13.00 2.63
N LEU A 189 12.04 13.56 2.37
CA LEU A 189 11.85 15.00 2.16
C LEU A 189 12.27 15.81 3.37
N ILE A 190 11.85 15.42 4.59
CA ILE A 190 12.17 16.16 5.82
C ILE A 190 13.58 15.91 6.36
N SER A 191 14.26 14.86 5.89
CA SER A 191 15.62 14.51 6.29
C SER A 191 16.69 15.06 5.33
N GLU A 192 16.31 15.78 4.28
CA GLU A 192 17.24 16.31 3.29
C GLU A 192 18.08 17.45 3.87
N GLU A 193 19.39 17.42 3.60
CA GLU A 193 20.27 18.55 3.88
C GLU A 193 19.88 19.74 2.99
N GLY A 194 19.70 20.93 3.59
CA GLY A 194 19.26 22.12 2.88
C GLY A 194 17.74 22.22 2.68
N PHE A 195 16.96 21.52 3.49
CA PHE A 195 15.51 21.63 3.51
C PHE A 195 15.03 23.08 3.48
N ASP A 196 14.20 23.42 2.49
CA ASP A 196 13.57 24.74 2.35
C ASP A 196 12.05 24.61 2.37
N LYS A 197 11.43 25.07 3.47
CA LYS A 197 9.97 24.99 3.63
C LYS A 197 9.19 25.78 2.57
N ASN A 198 9.80 26.77 1.93
CA ASN A 198 9.12 27.57 0.90
C ASN A 198 8.74 26.74 -0.33
N ILE A 199 9.48 25.65 -0.61
CA ILE A 199 9.17 24.71 -1.69
C ILE A 199 7.78 24.08 -1.51
N TYR A 200 7.35 23.92 -0.26
CA TYR A 200 6.10 23.24 0.10
C TYR A 200 4.89 24.19 0.17
N ALA A 201 5.11 25.50 0.22
CA ALA A 201 4.07 26.50 0.47
C ALA A 201 2.95 26.51 -0.59
N GLY A 202 3.26 26.15 -1.84
CA GLY A 202 2.29 26.08 -2.92
C GLY A 202 1.43 24.80 -2.93
N VAL A 203 1.83 23.79 -2.16
CA VAL A 203 1.11 22.49 -2.13
C VAL A 203 -0.05 22.56 -1.14
N ARG A 204 -1.27 22.37 -1.61
CA ARG A 204 -2.46 22.38 -0.75
C ARG A 204 -2.71 21.06 -0.04
N LEU A 205 -2.16 19.94 -0.55
CA LEU A 205 -2.49 18.62 -0.06
C LEU A 205 -1.36 17.61 -0.24
N PHE A 206 -0.91 17.04 0.87
CA PHE A 206 -0.04 15.88 0.93
C PHE A 206 -0.84 14.67 1.41
N ILE A 207 -0.80 13.57 0.64
CA ILE A 207 -1.57 12.33 0.92
C ILE A 207 -0.61 11.17 1.13
N SER A 208 -0.75 10.46 2.25
CA SER A 208 0.05 9.28 2.56
C SER A 208 -0.78 8.01 2.64
N GLY A 209 -0.18 6.87 2.28
CA GLY A 209 -0.76 5.55 2.47
C GLY A 209 0.11 4.43 1.90
N SER A 210 -0.48 3.24 1.76
CA SER A 210 0.17 1.96 1.42
C SER A 210 1.04 1.35 2.52
N ALA A 211 1.43 2.15 3.51
CA ALA A 211 2.10 1.73 4.74
C ALA A 211 1.64 2.66 5.88
N PRO A 212 1.75 2.25 7.14
CA PRO A 212 1.42 3.11 8.27
C PRO A 212 2.35 4.32 8.33
N LEU A 213 1.77 5.52 8.47
CA LEU A 213 2.51 6.74 8.77
C LEU A 213 2.79 6.77 10.28
N THR A 214 4.04 6.98 10.69
CA THR A 214 4.35 7.11 12.12
C THR A 214 3.94 8.49 12.63
N GLU A 215 3.53 8.57 13.91
CA GLU A 215 3.23 9.83 14.56
C GLU A 215 4.42 10.79 14.50
N LYS A 216 5.65 10.25 14.70
CA LYS A 216 6.90 11.01 14.54
C LYS A 216 6.99 11.67 13.15
N THR A 217 6.80 10.90 12.07
CA THR A 217 6.86 11.45 10.70
C THR A 217 5.76 12.49 10.46
N PHE A 218 4.55 12.24 10.96
CA PHE A 218 3.44 13.17 10.83
C PHE A 218 3.76 14.51 11.50
N SER A 219 4.20 14.48 12.77
CA SER A 219 4.53 15.67 13.56
C SER A 219 5.74 16.41 12.99
N GLU A 220 6.83 15.71 12.69
CA GLU A 220 8.03 16.34 12.09
C GLU A 220 7.72 16.98 10.73
N PHE A 221 6.89 16.35 9.89
CA PHE A 221 6.48 16.92 8.61
C PHE A 221 5.67 18.20 8.83
N LYS A 222 4.72 18.17 9.76
CA LYS A 222 3.91 19.33 10.13
C LYS A 222 4.77 20.50 10.65
N ASP A 223 5.68 20.20 11.57
CA ASP A 223 6.55 21.24 12.17
C ASP A 223 7.48 21.89 11.15
N LYS A 224 7.98 21.12 10.19
CA LYS A 224 8.90 21.60 9.16
C LYS A 224 8.20 22.33 8.01
N THR A 225 7.00 21.89 7.62
CA THR A 225 6.33 22.35 6.39
C THR A 225 5.09 23.20 6.62
N ASP A 226 4.57 23.24 7.84
CA ASP A 226 3.23 23.75 8.21
C ASP A 226 2.05 22.94 7.58
N HIS A 227 2.32 21.75 7.02
CA HIS A 227 1.30 20.89 6.43
C HIS A 227 1.05 19.61 7.25
N SER A 228 -0.21 19.34 7.56
CA SER A 228 -0.61 18.02 8.08
C SER A 228 -0.85 17.05 6.93
N ILE A 229 -0.16 15.92 6.93
CA ILE A 229 -0.35 14.86 5.92
C ILE A 229 -1.76 14.27 6.07
N LEU A 230 -2.46 14.05 4.95
CA LEU A 230 -3.72 13.34 4.91
C LEU A 230 -3.43 11.85 4.78
N GLU A 231 -3.56 11.11 5.89
CA GLU A 231 -3.43 9.66 5.88
C GLU A 231 -4.76 9.01 5.46
N ARG A 232 -4.67 7.97 4.64
CA ARG A 232 -5.81 7.19 4.15
C ARG A 232 -5.50 5.70 4.16
N TYR A 233 -6.54 4.86 4.14
CA TYR A 233 -6.43 3.42 4.17
C TYR A 233 -7.18 2.78 3.01
N GLY A 234 -6.61 1.69 2.53
CA GLY A 234 -7.15 0.83 1.50
C GLY A 234 -6.16 -0.24 1.09
N MET A 235 -6.60 -1.14 0.24
CA MET A 235 -5.81 -2.26 -0.25
C MET A 235 -6.17 -2.58 -1.70
N THR A 236 -5.49 -3.53 -2.32
CA THR A 236 -5.73 -3.87 -3.73
C THR A 236 -7.16 -4.33 -3.96
N GLU A 237 -7.70 -5.10 -3.03
CA GLU A 237 -9.03 -5.69 -3.08
C GLU A 237 -10.17 -4.68 -2.91
N THR A 238 -9.86 -3.47 -2.45
CA THR A 238 -10.92 -2.49 -2.11
C THR A 238 -10.69 -1.10 -2.70
N GLY A 239 -9.55 -0.85 -3.36
CA GLY A 239 -9.16 0.54 -3.55
C GLY A 239 -9.07 1.24 -2.20
N MET A 240 -9.48 2.50 -2.11
CA MET A 240 -9.49 3.25 -0.83
C MET A 240 -10.81 3.05 -0.10
N ILE A 241 -10.71 2.82 1.20
CA ILE A 241 -11.83 2.57 2.12
C ILE A 241 -12.11 3.81 2.95
N THR A 242 -11.05 4.37 3.58
CA THR A 242 -11.17 5.54 4.47
C THR A 242 -10.15 6.61 4.13
N SER A 243 -10.42 7.83 4.57
CA SER A 243 -9.54 8.99 4.45
C SER A 243 -9.73 9.95 5.62
N ASN A 244 -8.64 10.53 6.12
CA ASN A 244 -8.74 11.72 6.93
C ASN A 244 -9.38 12.86 6.11
N PRO A 245 -10.03 13.84 6.75
CA PRO A 245 -10.79 14.87 6.04
C PRO A 245 -9.88 15.86 5.29
N LEU A 246 -10.38 16.39 4.18
CA LEU A 246 -9.73 17.50 3.48
C LEU A 246 -9.71 18.78 4.34
N LEU A 247 -10.85 19.08 4.96
CA LEU A 247 -11.05 20.21 5.87
C LEU A 247 -11.30 19.71 7.29
N GLY A 248 -10.68 20.34 8.27
CA GLY A 248 -10.75 19.93 9.67
C GLY A 248 -9.52 19.16 10.13
N ASP A 249 -9.65 18.48 11.28
CA ASP A 249 -8.53 17.86 11.97
C ASP A 249 -8.13 16.52 11.35
N ARG A 250 -6.88 16.42 10.92
CA ARG A 250 -6.21 15.19 10.56
C ARG A 250 -5.47 14.68 11.79
N ILE A 251 -5.99 13.60 12.37
CA ILE A 251 -5.45 13.04 13.62
C ILE A 251 -4.40 12.00 13.27
N GLU A 252 -3.20 12.17 13.79
CA GLU A 252 -2.09 11.23 13.64
C GLU A 252 -2.46 9.83 14.16
N GLY A 253 -1.91 8.80 13.52
CA GLY A 253 -2.19 7.40 13.86
C GLY A 253 -3.57 6.90 13.43
N THR A 254 -4.43 7.76 12.86
CA THR A 254 -5.75 7.37 12.33
C THR A 254 -5.80 7.41 10.81
N VAL A 255 -6.67 6.61 10.23
CA VAL A 255 -6.89 6.57 8.78
C VAL A 255 -8.20 7.23 8.35
N GLY A 256 -8.84 7.97 9.28
CA GLY A 256 -10.00 8.81 9.03
C GLY A 256 -11.32 8.06 8.94
N PHE A 257 -12.24 8.59 8.16
CA PHE A 257 -13.63 8.14 8.03
C PHE A 257 -13.85 7.36 6.73
N SER A 258 -14.89 6.52 6.69
CA SER A 258 -15.29 5.85 5.46
C SER A 258 -15.54 6.86 4.33
N LEU A 259 -15.09 6.50 3.13
CA LEU A 259 -15.39 7.28 1.93
C LEU A 259 -16.87 7.13 1.54
N PRO A 260 -17.42 8.02 0.70
CA PRO A 260 -18.80 7.94 0.23
C PRO A 260 -19.16 6.53 -0.30
N ASP A 261 -20.37 6.08 0.04
CA ASP A 261 -20.95 4.79 -0.36
C ASP A 261 -20.17 3.55 0.17
N ILE A 262 -19.30 3.73 1.16
CA ILE A 262 -18.53 2.65 1.78
C ILE A 262 -18.97 2.46 3.23
N GLU A 263 -19.32 1.24 3.57
CA GLU A 263 -19.62 0.82 4.93
C GLU A 263 -18.43 0.07 5.53
N ILE A 264 -18.09 0.38 6.76
CA ILE A 264 -17.07 -0.32 7.55
C ILE A 264 -17.65 -0.76 8.88
N ARG A 265 -17.18 -1.90 9.38
CA ARG A 265 -17.50 -2.37 10.73
C ARG A 265 -16.34 -3.15 11.33
N ALA A 266 -16.27 -3.24 12.64
CA ALA A 266 -15.35 -4.10 13.36
C ALA A 266 -16.08 -5.37 13.82
N ARG A 267 -15.47 -6.56 13.65
CA ARG A 267 -16.06 -7.84 14.03
C ARG A 267 -15.07 -8.71 14.80
N LYS A 268 -15.57 -9.39 15.82
CA LYS A 268 -14.82 -10.40 16.59
C LYS A 268 -15.76 -11.51 17.03
N ASP A 269 -15.30 -12.77 16.97
CA ASP A 269 -16.04 -13.96 17.39
C ASP A 269 -17.48 -14.01 16.80
N ASN A 270 -17.59 -13.71 15.52
CA ASN A 270 -18.86 -13.62 14.76
C ASN A 270 -19.85 -12.53 15.25
N LYS A 271 -19.40 -11.56 16.05
CA LYS A 271 -20.24 -10.46 16.50
C LYS A 271 -19.71 -9.13 15.98
N ILE A 272 -20.63 -8.27 15.53
CA ILE A 272 -20.31 -6.87 15.23
C ILE A 272 -20.04 -6.18 16.56
N LEU A 273 -18.96 -5.44 16.64
CA LEU A 273 -18.53 -4.76 17.86
C LEU A 273 -19.10 -3.34 17.93
N PRO A 274 -19.37 -2.84 19.15
CA PRO A 274 -19.66 -1.43 19.35
C PRO A 274 -18.41 -0.56 19.08
N SER A 275 -18.62 0.76 19.08
CA SER A 275 -17.53 1.73 18.96
C SER A 275 -16.45 1.52 20.02
N ASN A 276 -15.22 1.86 19.64
CA ASN A 276 -14.02 1.77 20.50
C ASN A 276 -13.56 0.35 20.85
N GLU A 277 -14.19 -0.69 20.32
CA GLU A 277 -13.72 -2.06 20.48
C GLU A 277 -12.90 -2.54 19.26
N LYS A 278 -11.81 -3.28 19.53
CA LYS A 278 -10.90 -3.79 18.51
C LYS A 278 -11.40 -5.11 17.91
N GLY A 279 -11.55 -5.12 16.59
CA GLY A 279 -11.92 -6.31 15.82
C GLY A 279 -11.33 -6.29 14.41
N VAL A 280 -11.59 -7.34 13.67
CA VAL A 280 -11.27 -7.40 12.23
C VAL A 280 -12.18 -6.42 11.49
N ILE A 281 -11.58 -5.58 10.68
CA ILE A 281 -12.31 -4.61 9.87
C ILE A 281 -12.89 -5.33 8.65
N GLU A 282 -14.18 -5.14 8.48
CA GLU A 282 -14.94 -5.60 7.33
C GLU A 282 -15.45 -4.40 6.55
N VAL A 283 -15.48 -4.51 5.22
CA VAL A 283 -15.86 -3.43 4.32
C VAL A 283 -16.88 -3.90 3.28
N ARG A 284 -17.87 -3.07 2.97
CA ARG A 284 -18.83 -3.25 1.90
C ARG A 284 -18.98 -1.94 1.13
N GLY A 285 -19.04 -2.03 -0.19
CA GLY A 285 -19.22 -0.86 -1.04
C GLY A 285 -18.94 -1.16 -2.51
N PRO A 286 -19.25 -0.23 -3.41
CA PRO A 286 -19.03 -0.39 -4.85
C PRO A 286 -17.54 -0.42 -5.24
N ASN A 287 -16.66 -0.05 -4.33
CA ASN A 287 -15.20 -0.09 -4.47
C ASN A 287 -14.60 -1.49 -4.24
N VAL A 288 -15.35 -2.41 -3.62
CA VAL A 288 -14.87 -3.75 -3.26
C VAL A 288 -14.78 -4.63 -4.50
N PHE A 289 -13.64 -5.28 -4.69
CA PHE A 289 -13.33 -6.11 -5.86
C PHE A 289 -14.34 -7.25 -6.08
N LYS A 290 -14.35 -7.80 -7.30
CA LYS A 290 -15.25 -8.89 -7.68
C LYS A 290 -14.88 -10.24 -7.02
N GLY A 291 -13.61 -10.40 -6.66
CA GLY A 291 -13.05 -11.64 -6.12
C GLY A 291 -11.67 -11.94 -6.69
N TYR A 292 -11.12 -13.11 -6.35
CA TYR A 292 -9.82 -13.55 -6.85
C TYR A 292 -9.95 -14.38 -8.12
N TRP A 293 -9.13 -14.07 -9.11
CA TRP A 293 -9.06 -14.77 -10.40
C TRP A 293 -8.81 -16.26 -10.21
N GLN A 294 -9.72 -17.09 -10.72
CA GLN A 294 -9.68 -18.57 -10.64
C GLN A 294 -9.58 -19.12 -9.19
N MET A 295 -10.06 -18.38 -8.18
CA MET A 295 -10.00 -18.77 -6.78
C MET A 295 -11.36 -18.52 -6.09
N GLU A 296 -12.42 -19.19 -6.56
CA GLU A 296 -13.79 -18.97 -6.06
C GLU A 296 -13.95 -19.31 -4.57
N GLU A 297 -13.36 -20.44 -4.13
CA GLU A 297 -13.44 -20.85 -2.73
C GLU A 297 -12.77 -19.81 -1.81
N LYS A 298 -11.59 -19.31 -2.22
CA LYS A 298 -10.90 -18.27 -1.47
C LYS A 298 -11.67 -16.95 -1.45
N THR A 299 -12.35 -16.64 -2.54
CA THR A 299 -13.23 -15.47 -2.60
C THR A 299 -14.37 -15.61 -1.59
N LYS A 300 -15.04 -16.78 -1.54
CA LYS A 300 -16.11 -17.03 -0.56
C LYS A 300 -15.64 -16.96 0.88
N GLU A 301 -14.43 -17.49 1.18
CA GLU A 301 -13.84 -17.41 2.52
C GLU A 301 -13.58 -15.97 2.99
N ASP A 302 -13.21 -15.07 2.07
CA ASP A 302 -12.88 -13.69 2.39
C ASP A 302 -14.09 -12.74 2.40
N PHE A 303 -15.32 -13.28 2.18
CA PHE A 303 -16.57 -12.53 2.30
C PHE A 303 -17.49 -13.12 3.36
N THR A 304 -18.21 -12.26 4.05
CA THR A 304 -19.29 -12.66 4.96
C THR A 304 -20.57 -12.97 4.19
N GLU A 305 -21.51 -13.69 4.81
CA GLU A 305 -22.81 -14.02 4.20
C GLU A 305 -23.63 -12.78 3.81
N ASP A 306 -23.46 -11.66 4.53
CA ASP A 306 -24.12 -10.38 4.27
C ASP A 306 -23.29 -9.43 3.37
N GLY A 307 -22.25 -9.97 2.69
CA GLY A 307 -21.55 -9.32 1.59
C GLY A 307 -20.43 -8.35 2.00
N PHE A 308 -19.95 -8.39 3.23
CA PHE A 308 -18.77 -7.64 3.63
C PHE A 308 -17.49 -8.42 3.30
N PHE A 309 -16.51 -7.74 2.73
CA PHE A 309 -15.16 -8.26 2.55
C PHE A 309 -14.37 -8.17 3.86
N ILE A 310 -13.72 -9.27 4.24
CA ILE A 310 -12.91 -9.41 5.46
C ILE A 310 -11.48 -8.96 5.13
N THR A 311 -11.09 -7.77 5.57
CA THR A 311 -9.79 -7.18 5.19
C THR A 311 -8.59 -7.90 5.78
N GLY A 312 -8.80 -8.61 6.88
CA GLY A 312 -7.72 -9.18 7.70
C GLY A 312 -6.94 -8.12 8.49
N ASP A 313 -7.29 -6.85 8.40
CA ASP A 313 -6.74 -5.79 9.23
C ASP A 313 -7.55 -5.65 10.52
N ILE A 314 -6.87 -5.40 11.63
CA ILE A 314 -7.48 -5.19 12.95
C ILE A 314 -7.49 -3.71 13.25
N GLY A 315 -8.62 -3.21 13.71
CA GLY A 315 -8.79 -1.81 14.06
C GLY A 315 -9.98 -1.60 14.99
N GLN A 316 -10.21 -0.34 15.32
CA GLN A 316 -11.38 0.12 16.07
C GLN A 316 -11.96 1.35 15.38
N ILE A 317 -13.26 1.49 15.48
CA ILE A 317 -14.01 2.66 14.98
C ILE A 317 -14.52 3.39 16.23
N ASP A 318 -14.19 4.68 16.34
CA ASP A 318 -14.64 5.48 17.48
C ASP A 318 -16.11 5.95 17.32
N ASP A 319 -16.61 6.69 18.31
CA ASP A 319 -18.00 7.16 18.34
C ASP A 319 -18.32 8.16 17.22
N ASP A 320 -17.30 8.82 16.68
CA ASP A 320 -17.43 9.74 15.55
C ASP A 320 -17.32 9.01 14.18
N GLY A 321 -17.01 7.69 14.17
CA GLY A 321 -16.85 6.89 12.98
C GLY A 321 -15.43 6.90 12.39
N ARG A 322 -14.43 7.39 13.14
CA ARG A 322 -13.03 7.41 12.71
C ARG A 322 -12.37 6.07 12.95
N LEU A 323 -11.68 5.56 11.93
CA LEU A 323 -10.96 4.28 11.98
C LEU A 323 -9.51 4.47 12.43
N THR A 324 -9.10 3.66 13.40
CA THR A 324 -7.70 3.47 13.82
C THR A 324 -7.29 2.02 13.59
N LEU A 325 -6.17 1.79 12.89
CA LEU A 325 -5.66 0.45 12.61
C LEU A 325 -4.61 0.03 13.63
N SER A 326 -4.77 -1.19 14.16
CA SER A 326 -3.85 -1.79 15.14
C SER A 326 -2.87 -2.81 14.52
N GLY A 327 -3.08 -3.24 13.27
CA GLY A 327 -2.22 -4.18 12.55
C GLY A 327 -3.01 -5.22 11.76
N ARG A 328 -2.33 -6.29 11.34
CA ARG A 328 -2.97 -7.41 10.63
C ARG A 328 -3.23 -8.59 11.56
N SER A 329 -4.33 -9.29 11.34
CA SER A 329 -4.66 -10.52 12.08
C SER A 329 -3.56 -11.60 11.92
N GLY A 330 -2.99 -11.73 10.74
CA GLY A 330 -1.88 -12.64 10.47
C GLY A 330 -0.52 -12.21 11.06
N ASP A 331 -0.41 -10.98 11.58
CA ASP A 331 0.77 -10.48 12.28
C ASP A 331 0.59 -10.47 13.80
N MET A 332 -0.61 -10.70 14.29
CA MET A 332 -0.92 -10.78 15.72
C MET A 332 -0.13 -11.94 16.34
N ILE A 333 0.49 -11.69 17.47
CA ILE A 333 1.30 -12.64 18.22
C ILE A 333 0.43 -13.20 19.34
N ILE A 334 0.38 -14.51 19.47
CA ILE A 334 -0.35 -15.18 20.57
C ILE A 334 0.68 -15.61 21.63
N SER A 335 0.87 -14.77 22.64
CA SER A 335 1.83 -14.99 23.70
C SER A 335 1.15 -15.47 24.98
N GLY A 336 1.32 -16.73 25.35
CA GLY A 336 0.73 -17.30 26.56
C GLY A 336 -0.82 -17.19 26.60
N GLY A 337 -1.48 -17.25 25.43
CA GLY A 337 -2.93 -17.10 25.30
C GLY A 337 -3.43 -15.66 25.20
N TYR A 338 -2.53 -14.68 25.25
CA TYR A 338 -2.87 -13.25 25.08
C TYR A 338 -2.54 -12.74 23.67
N ASN A 339 -3.43 -11.94 23.11
CA ASN A 339 -3.22 -11.29 21.83
C ASN A 339 -2.31 -10.07 22.00
N VAL A 340 -1.17 -10.07 21.31
CA VAL A 340 -0.23 -8.97 21.23
C VAL A 340 -0.24 -8.41 19.80
N TYR A 341 -0.52 -7.12 19.69
CA TYR A 341 -0.54 -6.42 18.40
C TYR A 341 0.80 -5.72 18.19
N PRO A 342 1.62 -6.16 17.23
CA PRO A 342 2.94 -5.57 16.97
C PRO A 342 2.94 -4.05 16.86
N LYS A 343 1.92 -3.48 16.24
CA LYS A 343 1.79 -2.04 16.04
C LYS A 343 1.77 -1.24 17.35
N GLU A 344 1.17 -1.79 18.41
CA GLU A 344 1.12 -1.12 19.74
C GLU A 344 2.53 -0.93 20.32
N ILE A 345 3.40 -1.91 20.09
CA ILE A 345 4.79 -1.89 20.57
C ILE A 345 5.63 -0.98 19.65
N GLU A 346 5.46 -1.12 18.33
CA GLU A 346 6.17 -0.33 17.33
C GLU A 346 5.94 1.19 17.49
N ILE A 347 4.72 1.60 17.82
CA ILE A 347 4.39 3.02 18.09
C ILE A 347 5.31 3.56 19.19
N ILE A 348 5.43 2.87 20.32
CA ILE A 348 6.27 3.32 21.43
C ILE A 348 7.75 3.24 21.08
N LEU A 349 8.20 2.14 20.47
CA LEU A 349 9.59 2.00 20.05
C LEU A 349 10.05 3.13 19.13
N ASN A 350 9.19 3.54 18.19
CA ASN A 350 9.51 4.61 17.25
C ASN A 350 9.53 6.03 17.86
N THR A 351 9.10 6.20 19.12
CA THR A 351 9.26 7.46 19.87
C THR A 351 10.58 7.56 20.64
N ILE A 352 11.31 6.43 20.77
CA ILE A 352 12.54 6.37 21.55
C ILE A 352 13.69 6.99 20.73
N ASN A 353 14.32 8.03 21.26
CA ASN A 353 15.50 8.64 20.64
C ASN A 353 16.61 7.60 20.43
N GLY A 354 17.17 7.57 19.22
CA GLY A 354 18.16 6.59 18.79
C GLY A 354 17.55 5.38 18.06
N ILE A 355 16.23 5.23 18.03
CA ILE A 355 15.53 4.25 17.18
C ILE A 355 14.96 4.95 15.96
N LYS A 356 15.49 4.64 14.80
CA LYS A 356 15.02 5.17 13.51
C LYS A 356 13.76 4.49 13.00
N GLU A 357 13.76 3.16 13.06
CA GLU A 357 12.66 2.30 12.60
C GLU A 357 12.58 1.04 13.47
N SER A 358 11.37 0.52 13.64
CA SER A 358 11.16 -0.74 14.34
C SER A 358 10.16 -1.63 13.62
N ALA A 359 10.33 -2.95 13.80
CA ALA A 359 9.36 -3.96 13.44
C ALA A 359 9.27 -5.01 14.55
N VAL A 360 8.06 -5.35 14.96
CA VAL A 360 7.82 -6.38 15.97
C VAL A 360 7.20 -7.60 15.31
N ILE A 361 7.74 -8.78 15.63
CA ILE A 361 7.28 -10.07 15.14
C ILE A 361 7.16 -11.08 16.29
N GLY A 362 6.37 -12.13 16.08
CA GLY A 362 6.36 -13.28 16.95
C GLY A 362 7.57 -14.19 16.66
N ALA A 363 8.25 -14.65 17.71
CA ALA A 363 9.23 -15.71 17.66
C ALA A 363 8.78 -16.86 18.56
N LYS A 364 9.10 -18.11 18.17
CA LYS A 364 8.74 -19.30 18.93
C LYS A 364 9.34 -19.30 20.32
N HIS A 365 8.54 -19.68 21.31
CA HIS A 365 8.93 -19.78 22.71
C HIS A 365 8.36 -21.05 23.33
N GLU A 366 9.15 -21.78 24.10
CA GLU A 366 8.76 -23.08 24.65
C GLU A 366 7.50 -23.02 25.53
N ASP A 367 7.43 -22.03 26.44
CA ASP A 367 6.33 -21.93 27.42
C ASP A 367 5.11 -21.15 26.88
N PHE A 368 5.34 -20.14 26.02
CA PHE A 368 4.30 -19.19 25.61
C PHE A 368 3.77 -19.42 24.18
N GLY A 369 4.30 -20.43 23.47
CA GLY A 369 4.03 -20.65 22.05
C GLY A 369 4.75 -19.64 21.17
N GLU A 370 4.39 -18.34 21.30
CA GLU A 370 5.09 -17.22 20.70
C GLU A 370 5.38 -16.12 21.73
N CYS A 371 6.45 -15.37 21.52
CA CYS A 371 6.72 -14.12 22.23
C CYS A 371 7.07 -13.01 21.25
N PRO A 372 6.74 -11.75 21.56
CA PRO A 372 7.18 -10.63 20.77
C PRO A 372 8.70 -10.46 20.84
N ILE A 373 9.32 -10.19 19.71
CA ILE A 373 10.70 -9.71 19.58
C ILE A 373 10.69 -8.45 18.72
N ALA A 374 11.59 -7.51 19.02
CA ALA A 374 11.71 -6.26 18.27
C ALA A 374 12.96 -6.26 17.41
N ILE A 375 12.80 -5.94 16.13
CA ILE A 375 13.87 -5.70 15.17
C ILE A 375 13.98 -4.19 15.02
N LEU A 376 15.16 -3.64 15.30
CA LEU A 376 15.41 -2.22 15.43
C LEU A 376 16.44 -1.74 14.40
N VAL A 377 16.26 -0.53 13.90
CA VAL A 377 17.24 0.21 13.09
C VAL A 377 17.64 1.43 13.90
N SER A 378 18.94 1.61 14.11
CA SER A 378 19.47 2.75 14.85
C SER A 378 19.54 4.02 14.00
N GLU A 379 19.37 5.18 14.64
CA GLU A 379 19.71 6.49 14.05
C GLU A 379 21.24 6.65 13.92
N ASP A 380 22.00 6.14 14.90
CA ASP A 380 23.48 6.07 14.90
C ASP A 380 23.96 4.67 15.24
N SER A 381 24.56 3.99 14.26
CA SER A 381 25.05 2.60 14.43
C SER A 381 26.14 2.44 15.48
N ASN A 382 26.82 3.53 15.86
CA ASN A 382 27.87 3.52 16.87
C ASN A 382 27.33 3.73 18.29
N ASN A 383 26.06 4.10 18.43
CA ASN A 383 25.44 4.41 19.73
C ASN A 383 24.06 3.76 19.84
N LEU A 384 24.04 2.46 20.11
CA LEU A 384 22.81 1.70 20.27
C LEU A 384 22.14 1.99 21.62
N VAL A 385 20.83 2.11 21.61
CA VAL A 385 20.02 2.25 22.82
C VAL A 385 20.05 0.91 23.58
N SER A 386 20.26 0.94 24.89
CA SER A 386 20.33 -0.30 25.70
C SER A 386 18.95 -0.94 25.86
N ASP A 387 18.94 -2.28 25.88
CA ASP A 387 17.71 -3.07 26.06
C ASP A 387 17.00 -2.73 27.38
N ASP A 388 17.75 -2.47 28.45
CA ASP A 388 17.19 -2.08 29.77
C ASP A 388 16.45 -0.75 29.71
N TYR A 389 16.98 0.23 28.97
CA TYR A 389 16.32 1.52 28.78
C TYR A 389 15.06 1.37 27.93
N ILE A 390 15.11 0.62 26.83
CA ILE A 390 13.93 0.31 26.01
C ILE A 390 12.86 -0.38 26.86
N ASN A 391 13.24 -1.40 27.63
CA ASN A 391 12.33 -2.12 28.51
C ASN A 391 11.67 -1.20 29.54
N SER A 392 12.42 -0.27 30.14
CA SER A 392 11.87 0.65 31.13
C SER A 392 10.76 1.51 30.54
N LEU A 393 10.97 2.06 29.35
CA LEU A 393 9.98 2.89 28.65
C LEU A 393 8.74 2.09 28.22
N LEU A 394 8.93 0.89 27.71
CA LEU A 394 7.81 0.03 27.30
C LEU A 394 6.95 -0.40 28.52
N GLN A 395 7.57 -0.66 29.68
CA GLN A 395 6.87 -1.05 30.90
C GLN A 395 6.01 0.04 31.50
N GLU A 396 6.27 1.30 31.18
CA GLU A 396 5.42 2.43 31.61
C GLU A 396 4.04 2.41 30.92
N SER A 397 3.96 1.87 29.70
CA SER A 397 2.76 1.96 28.87
C SER A 397 2.15 0.61 28.48
N LEU A 398 2.90 -0.49 28.61
CA LEU A 398 2.48 -1.80 28.13
C LEU A 398 2.46 -2.86 29.24
N ALA A 399 1.48 -3.75 29.15
CA ALA A 399 1.41 -4.93 30.01
C ALA A 399 2.64 -5.85 29.76
N LYS A 400 3.12 -6.52 30.80
CA LYS A 400 4.34 -7.33 30.80
C LYS A 400 4.42 -8.37 29.66
N TYR A 401 3.29 -8.97 29.27
CA TYR A 401 3.24 -9.97 28.21
C TYR A 401 3.44 -9.37 26.78
N LYS A 402 3.33 -8.03 26.64
CA LYS A 402 3.58 -7.30 25.39
C LYS A 402 5.04 -6.88 25.22
N ILE A 403 5.84 -6.92 26.29
CA ILE A 403 7.24 -6.48 26.24
C ILE A 403 8.05 -7.48 25.40
N PRO A 404 8.82 -7.02 24.39
CA PRO A 404 9.68 -7.89 23.59
C PRO A 404 10.68 -8.66 24.46
N LYS A 405 10.88 -9.93 24.15
CA LYS A 405 11.85 -10.80 24.83
C LYS A 405 13.27 -10.63 24.31
N SER A 406 13.42 -10.02 23.14
CA SER A 406 14.72 -9.78 22.51
C SER A 406 14.65 -8.54 21.62
N TYR A 407 15.75 -7.82 21.53
CA TYR A 407 15.96 -6.66 20.66
C TYR A 407 17.10 -6.97 19.70
N ILE A 408 16.83 -6.87 18.39
CA ILE A 408 17.76 -7.23 17.33
C ILE A 408 18.02 -6.00 16.48
N TRP A 409 19.27 -5.53 16.51
CA TRP A 409 19.68 -4.39 15.73
C TRP A 409 20.13 -4.81 14.32
N ILE A 410 19.60 -4.14 13.30
CA ILE A 410 19.95 -4.37 11.90
C ILE A 410 20.17 -3.03 11.18
N ASN A 411 20.83 -3.07 10.02
CA ASN A 411 21.13 -1.86 9.26
C ASN A 411 19.89 -1.24 8.60
N SER A 412 18.93 -2.07 8.16
CA SER A 412 17.68 -1.62 7.53
C SER A 412 16.62 -2.71 7.61
N LEU A 413 15.35 -2.33 7.74
CA LEU A 413 14.23 -3.26 7.62
C LEU A 413 14.05 -3.71 6.16
N PRO A 414 13.72 -4.98 5.90
CA PRO A 414 13.33 -5.43 4.57
C PRO A 414 11.98 -4.81 4.21
N VAL A 415 11.95 -4.07 3.08
CA VAL A 415 10.73 -3.41 2.59
C VAL A 415 10.44 -3.79 1.14
N ASN A 416 9.18 -3.80 0.76
CA ASN A 416 8.79 -3.95 -0.64
C ASN A 416 8.91 -2.62 -1.40
N ALA A 417 8.59 -2.61 -2.71
CA ALA A 417 8.66 -1.43 -3.57
C ALA A 417 7.79 -0.25 -3.08
N MET A 418 6.79 -0.51 -2.23
CA MET A 418 5.92 0.50 -1.60
C MET A 418 6.37 0.91 -0.20
N GLY A 419 7.59 0.53 0.22
CA GLY A 419 8.11 0.85 1.55
C GLY A 419 7.46 0.06 2.71
N LYS A 420 6.65 -0.97 2.41
CA LYS A 420 6.02 -1.80 3.44
C LYS A 420 6.98 -2.85 3.95
N VAL A 421 7.17 -2.90 5.28
CA VAL A 421 8.01 -3.88 5.95
C VAL A 421 7.55 -5.31 5.66
N GLN A 422 8.49 -6.16 5.25
CA GLN A 422 8.27 -7.57 4.95
C GLN A 422 8.45 -8.42 6.23
N LYS A 423 7.45 -8.39 7.13
CA LYS A 423 7.50 -9.14 8.41
C LYS A 423 7.66 -10.64 8.22
N LYS A 424 7.20 -11.19 7.09
CA LYS A 424 7.40 -12.60 6.75
C LYS A 424 8.88 -12.96 6.63
N ASP A 425 9.69 -12.11 6.00
CA ASP A 425 11.13 -12.33 5.84
C ASP A 425 11.83 -12.24 7.20
N LEU A 426 11.42 -11.29 8.04
CA LEU A 426 11.91 -11.18 9.40
C LEU A 426 11.56 -12.42 10.24
N ARG A 427 10.32 -12.93 10.16
CA ARG A 427 9.91 -14.16 10.83
C ARG A 427 10.74 -15.36 10.36
N ASN A 428 10.90 -15.55 9.05
CA ASN A 428 11.71 -16.64 8.51
C ASN A 428 13.14 -16.63 9.04
N LYS A 429 13.71 -15.45 9.31
CA LYS A 429 15.07 -15.28 9.78
C LYS A 429 15.22 -15.44 11.30
N TYR A 430 14.24 -14.99 12.08
CA TYR A 430 14.35 -14.83 13.53
C TYR A 430 13.35 -15.69 14.34
N ASP A 431 12.50 -16.49 13.70
CA ASP A 431 11.46 -17.33 14.30
C ASP A 431 11.95 -18.18 15.49
N LYS A 432 13.20 -18.65 15.45
CA LYS A 432 13.77 -19.56 16.44
C LYS A 432 14.74 -18.90 17.41
N ILE A 433 14.86 -17.59 17.40
CA ILE A 433 15.89 -16.88 18.19
C ILE A 433 15.74 -17.07 19.70
N LEU A 434 14.53 -17.39 20.17
CA LEU A 434 14.23 -17.64 21.58
C LEU A 434 14.30 -19.12 21.98
N LEU A 435 14.65 -20.02 21.06
CA LEU A 435 14.78 -21.46 21.32
C LEU A 435 16.23 -21.90 21.61
N GLY A 436 17.19 -20.96 21.78
CA GLY A 436 18.57 -21.19 22.11
C GLY A 436 19.47 -21.20 20.92
#